data_2a415d3c3325d2013940938909063383
#
_entry.id   2a415d3c3325d2013940938909063383
#
_cell.length_a   1.000
_cell.length_b   1.000
_cell.length_c   1.000
_cell.angle_alpha   90.00
_cell.angle_beta   90.00
_cell.angle_gamma   90.00
#
_symmetry.space_group_name_H-M   'P 1'
#
loop_
_entity.id
_entity.type
_entity.pdbx_description
1 polymer ?
#
loop_
_entity_poly.entity_id
_entity_poly.type
_entity_poly.pdbx_seq_one_letter_code
_entity_poly.pdbx_strand_id
1 'polypeptide(L)'
;MQFNTLEQFRHAIYPCFQRAQDALFETCDALLTEPGARAYAELSLSPRFTRRWPSLYAALKDGRIDRATLQRVAAHFAPPPSPSARLLLGLDATGVARPESPTAKDRTYLYVHNLPQGHAPVTAGWNFSSLVVLPETPSSWMYVLDNQRIPSTITAGQMGAEQLATAVPHLRERPLLVADRYYGSAKFVSATAAIECDKLLRIPGNRVFYRPAPRRRKHQRGAPRKDGSPFKCKDARTHRKPTATWQGRDDQGHRLEVAAWSDLHYQQCRDVTLAVIRVTRHSASNKKRDPRISWFTWMGRQLIPLNQVWKTYHRRYGQEHGFRFDKQDLLWLEPRVRTPEQFQRWTDVVAIGRNQLVLARAEAKVKWHPWDAQDRPVTPRQVRRSMGAILTKLGTPAQSPLPRGKSPGRSRGDKIKSAPRYKVVYKGKPNAKCAQK
;
A
#
# COMPACT_ATOMS: atom_id res chain seq x y z
N MET A 1 17.10 -10.35 26.09
CA MET A 1 16.50 -9.88 24.83
C MET A 1 15.60 -8.73 25.14
N GLN A 2 15.91 -7.57 24.62
CA GLN A 2 15.15 -6.36 24.88
C GLN A 2 14.30 -6.05 23.62
N PHE A 3 13.02 -6.43 23.65
CA PHE A 3 12.04 -6.02 22.62
C PHE A 3 11.73 -4.50 22.72
N ASN A 4 12.73 -3.68 23.00
CA ASN A 4 12.57 -2.27 23.34
C ASN A 4 11.80 -1.50 22.23
N THR A 5 12.17 -1.68 20.98
CA THR A 5 11.49 -1.00 19.86
C THR A 5 10.05 -1.44 19.70
N LEU A 6 9.75 -2.74 19.83
CA LEU A 6 8.38 -3.27 19.75
C LEU A 6 7.54 -2.76 20.93
N GLU A 7 8.09 -2.77 22.13
CA GLU A 7 7.42 -2.28 23.34
C GLU A 7 7.11 -0.78 23.22
N GLN A 8 8.08 0.04 22.83
CA GLN A 8 7.89 1.48 22.60
C GLN A 8 6.84 1.73 21.52
N PHE A 9 6.85 0.95 20.43
CA PHE A 9 5.82 1.05 19.39
C PHE A 9 4.44 0.75 19.95
N ARG A 10 4.28 -0.32 20.75
CA ARG A 10 3.00 -0.71 21.36
C ARG A 10 2.47 0.40 22.28
N HIS A 11 3.34 0.99 23.11
CA HIS A 11 2.97 2.14 23.95
C HIS A 11 2.62 3.39 23.14
N ALA A 12 3.31 3.64 22.04
CA ALA A 12 3.03 4.81 21.18
C ALA A 12 1.74 4.68 20.38
N ILE A 13 1.34 3.46 19.95
CA ILE A 13 0.09 3.25 19.21
C ILE A 13 -1.15 3.17 20.10
N TYR A 14 -1.00 2.77 21.35
CA TYR A 14 -2.14 2.59 22.26
C TYR A 14 -2.99 3.88 22.39
N PRO A 15 -2.44 5.08 22.64
CA PRO A 15 -3.24 6.30 22.68
C PRO A 15 -3.85 6.72 21.34
N CYS A 16 -3.41 6.15 20.21
CA CYS A 16 -4.07 6.39 18.92
C CYS A 16 -5.49 5.83 18.88
N PHE A 17 -5.78 4.80 19.67
CA PHE A 17 -7.12 4.28 19.86
C PHE A 17 -7.90 5.16 20.85
N GLN A 18 -8.75 6.06 20.37
CA GLN A 18 -9.43 7.06 21.21
C GLN A 18 -10.75 6.55 21.81
N ARG A 19 -11.45 5.63 21.13
CA ARG A 19 -12.71 5.04 21.60
C ARG A 19 -12.68 3.53 21.37
N ALA A 20 -13.20 2.77 22.33
CA ALA A 20 -13.05 1.30 22.41
C ALA A 20 -11.56 0.88 22.36
N GLN A 21 -10.72 1.70 22.96
CA GLN A 21 -9.25 1.63 22.93
C GLN A 21 -8.75 0.25 23.29
N ASP A 22 -9.10 -0.23 24.49
CA ASP A 22 -8.64 -1.53 24.95
C ASP A 22 -9.15 -2.68 24.09
N ALA A 23 -10.43 -2.64 23.66
CA ALA A 23 -11.00 -3.70 22.85
C ALA A 23 -10.33 -3.78 21.46
N LEU A 24 -9.99 -2.63 20.85
CA LEU A 24 -9.23 -2.59 19.59
C LEU A 24 -7.81 -3.09 19.77
N PHE A 25 -7.18 -2.73 20.88
CA PHE A 25 -5.80 -3.16 21.18
C PHE A 25 -5.75 -4.67 21.46
N GLU A 26 -6.66 -5.20 22.30
CA GLU A 26 -6.79 -6.63 22.53
C GLU A 26 -7.13 -7.41 21.26
N THR A 27 -7.93 -6.81 20.36
CA THR A 27 -8.22 -7.41 19.03
C THR A 27 -6.92 -7.55 18.23
N CYS A 28 -6.04 -6.56 18.29
CA CYS A 28 -4.72 -6.62 17.63
C CYS A 28 -3.85 -7.71 18.27
N ASP A 29 -3.83 -7.83 19.57
CA ASP A 29 -3.06 -8.87 20.28
C ASP A 29 -3.60 -10.28 19.97
N ALA A 30 -4.92 -10.46 19.96
CA ALA A 30 -5.56 -11.70 19.55
C ALA A 30 -5.23 -12.04 18.08
N LEU A 31 -5.28 -11.06 17.18
CA LEU A 31 -4.89 -11.26 15.77
C LEU A 31 -3.45 -11.79 15.65
N LEU A 32 -2.55 -11.34 16.48
CA LEU A 32 -1.15 -11.76 16.44
C LEU A 32 -0.91 -13.14 17.08
N THR A 33 -1.72 -13.52 18.08
CA THR A 33 -1.49 -14.74 18.86
C THR A 33 -2.30 -15.95 18.40
N GLU A 34 -3.31 -15.73 17.55
CA GLU A 34 -4.17 -16.80 17.04
C GLU A 34 -3.92 -17.11 15.55
N PRO A 35 -2.80 -17.76 15.20
CA PRO A 35 -2.48 -18.07 13.80
C PRO A 35 -3.44 -19.09 13.17
N GLY A 36 -4.20 -19.83 13.98
CA GLY A 36 -5.21 -20.80 13.55
C GLY A 36 -6.57 -20.20 13.22
N ALA A 37 -6.85 -18.95 13.66
CA ALA A 37 -8.13 -18.31 13.42
C ALA A 37 -8.41 -18.16 11.92
N ARG A 38 -9.65 -18.49 11.51
CA ARG A 38 -10.15 -18.42 10.13
C ARG A 38 -11.24 -17.38 9.96
N ALA A 39 -11.88 -16.99 11.05
CA ALA A 39 -12.93 -15.98 11.06
C ALA A 39 -12.64 -14.90 12.11
N TYR A 40 -13.13 -13.68 11.84
CA TYR A 40 -12.94 -12.55 12.75
C TYR A 40 -13.48 -12.84 14.16
N ALA A 41 -14.63 -13.53 14.26
CA ALA A 41 -15.24 -13.87 15.54
C ALA A 41 -14.38 -14.79 16.41
N GLU A 42 -13.55 -15.65 15.79
CA GLU A 42 -12.68 -16.59 16.52
C GLU A 42 -11.60 -15.89 17.34
N LEU A 43 -11.27 -14.64 17.00
CA LEU A 43 -10.34 -13.84 17.80
C LEU A 43 -10.84 -13.61 19.24
N SER A 44 -12.16 -13.72 19.48
CA SER A 44 -12.72 -13.63 20.83
C SER A 44 -12.44 -14.84 21.72
N LEU A 45 -11.94 -15.92 21.14
CA LEU A 45 -11.53 -17.12 21.88
C LEU A 45 -10.07 -17.03 22.36
N SER A 46 -9.34 -16.01 21.92
CA SER A 46 -7.97 -15.77 22.34
C SER A 46 -7.90 -15.42 23.82
N PRO A 47 -6.94 -15.98 24.59
CA PRO A 47 -6.66 -15.54 25.95
C PRO A 47 -6.26 -14.06 26.05
N ARG A 48 -5.86 -13.45 24.92
CA ARG A 48 -5.50 -12.03 24.82
C ARG A 48 -6.70 -11.11 24.64
N PHE A 49 -7.88 -11.65 24.36
CA PHE A 49 -9.13 -10.90 24.29
C PHE A 49 -9.97 -11.17 25.52
N THR A 50 -9.83 -10.34 26.54
CA THR A 50 -10.46 -10.56 27.86
C THR A 50 -11.95 -10.19 27.90
N ARG A 51 -12.48 -9.67 26.79
CA ARG A 51 -13.85 -9.20 26.66
C ARG A 51 -14.75 -10.26 26.01
N ARG A 52 -16.08 -10.07 26.14
CA ARG A 52 -17.06 -10.94 25.47
C ARG A 52 -17.01 -10.74 23.96
N TRP A 53 -17.32 -11.78 23.18
CA TRP A 53 -17.28 -11.77 21.72
C TRP A 53 -18.00 -10.58 21.04
N PRO A 54 -19.17 -10.05 21.54
CA PRO A 54 -19.80 -8.89 20.90
C PRO A 54 -18.92 -7.64 20.92
N SER A 55 -17.98 -7.54 21.86
CA SER A 55 -17.05 -6.41 21.97
C SER A 55 -16.13 -6.28 20.76
N LEU A 56 -15.81 -7.38 20.05
CA LEU A 56 -15.05 -7.35 18.80
C LEU A 56 -15.74 -6.48 17.75
N TYR A 57 -17.01 -6.79 17.49
CA TYR A 57 -17.80 -6.04 16.49
C TYR A 57 -18.18 -4.64 16.98
N ALA A 58 -18.43 -4.50 18.27
CA ALA A 58 -18.69 -3.20 18.88
C ALA A 58 -17.45 -2.27 18.76
N ALA A 59 -16.24 -2.81 18.94
CA ALA A 59 -15.02 -2.06 18.78
C ALA A 59 -14.83 -1.55 17.33
N LEU A 60 -15.14 -2.37 16.32
CA LEU A 60 -15.15 -1.90 14.93
C LEU A 60 -16.30 -0.92 14.62
N LYS A 61 -17.46 -1.09 15.26
CA LYS A 61 -18.61 -0.24 15.03
C LYS A 61 -18.45 1.13 15.67
N ASP A 62 -18.09 1.18 16.94
CA ASP A 62 -18.15 2.37 17.78
C ASP A 62 -16.77 2.95 18.09
N GLY A 63 -15.71 2.22 17.75
CA GLY A 63 -14.31 2.63 17.97
C GLY A 63 -13.92 3.86 17.16
N ARG A 64 -12.87 4.53 17.62
CA ARG A 64 -12.26 5.66 16.93
C ARG A 64 -10.73 5.54 17.00
N ILE A 65 -10.07 5.74 15.86
CA ILE A 65 -8.62 5.75 15.74
C ILE A 65 -8.18 7.12 15.23
N ASP A 66 -7.24 7.74 15.92
CA ASP A 66 -6.54 8.93 15.44
C ASP A 66 -5.51 8.50 14.39
N ARG A 67 -5.93 8.52 13.13
CA ARG A 67 -5.10 8.08 12.01
C ARG A 67 -3.92 9.03 11.75
N ALA A 68 -4.07 10.33 12.04
CA ALA A 68 -2.98 11.27 11.85
C ALA A 68 -1.83 10.99 12.82
N THR A 69 -2.13 10.73 14.08
CA THR A 69 -1.13 10.29 15.06
C THR A 69 -0.59 8.90 14.73
N LEU A 70 -1.43 7.95 14.33
CA LEU A 70 -1.00 6.61 13.94
C LEU A 70 0.01 6.64 12.77
N GLN A 71 -0.21 7.48 11.75
CA GLN A 71 0.72 7.65 10.63
C GLN A 71 2.06 8.22 11.06
N ARG A 72 2.07 9.20 11.97
CA ARG A 72 3.31 9.75 12.55
C ARG A 72 4.08 8.71 13.34
N VAL A 73 3.38 7.94 14.18
CA VAL A 73 3.98 6.82 14.92
C VAL A 73 4.54 5.77 13.95
N ALA A 74 3.77 5.38 12.94
CA ALA A 74 4.24 4.43 11.94
C ALA A 74 5.50 4.94 11.22
N ALA A 75 5.56 6.20 10.83
CA ALA A 75 6.74 6.78 10.19
C ALA A 75 7.94 6.84 11.13
N HIS A 76 7.74 7.18 12.42
CA HIS A 76 8.80 7.23 13.42
C HIS A 76 9.46 5.86 13.67
N PHE A 77 8.67 4.80 13.73
CA PHE A 77 9.15 3.43 13.99
C PHE A 77 9.45 2.64 12.70
N ALA A 78 9.40 3.29 11.53
CA ALA A 78 9.78 2.65 10.28
C ALA A 78 11.21 2.12 10.37
N PRO A 79 11.46 0.84 10.03
CA PRO A 79 12.80 0.28 10.07
C PRO A 79 13.75 1.09 9.18
N PRO A 80 14.89 1.53 9.70
CA PRO A 80 15.89 2.21 8.88
C PRO A 80 16.47 1.23 7.86
N PRO A 81 16.89 1.70 6.69
CA PRO A 81 17.64 0.89 5.76
C PRO A 81 19.05 0.60 6.31
N SER A 82 19.72 -0.41 5.75
CA SER A 82 21.14 -0.62 6.02
C SER A 82 21.98 0.58 5.54
N PRO A 83 23.20 0.82 6.09
CA PRO A 83 23.99 2.00 5.79
C PRO A 83 24.28 2.25 4.30
N SER A 84 24.31 1.19 3.48
CA SER A 84 24.54 1.26 2.03
C SER A 84 23.25 1.31 1.21
N ALA A 85 22.08 1.21 1.84
CA ALA A 85 20.79 1.17 1.16
C ALA A 85 20.02 2.48 1.35
N ARG A 86 19.01 2.67 0.50
CA ARG A 86 18.05 3.79 0.61
C ARG A 86 16.73 3.27 1.14
N LEU A 87 16.05 4.09 1.91
CA LEU A 87 14.67 3.84 2.32
C LEU A 87 13.79 3.74 1.07
N LEU A 88 13.25 2.55 0.81
CA LEU A 88 12.43 2.28 -0.36
C LEU A 88 10.97 2.18 0.02
N LEU A 89 10.14 3.03 -0.58
CA LEU A 89 8.70 3.00 -0.42
C LEU A 89 8.04 2.28 -1.59
N GLY A 90 7.01 1.49 -1.28
CA GLY A 90 6.08 0.93 -2.24
C GLY A 90 4.71 1.59 -2.12
N LEU A 91 4.11 1.93 -3.27
CA LEU A 91 2.74 2.44 -3.32
C LEU A 91 1.95 1.60 -4.31
N ASP A 92 0.88 0.98 -3.81
CA ASP A 92 0.01 0.14 -4.63
C ASP A 92 -1.42 0.14 -4.10
N ALA A 93 -2.36 -0.20 -4.96
CA ALA A 93 -3.78 -0.30 -4.61
C ALA A 93 -4.28 -1.74 -4.76
N THR A 94 -5.09 -2.17 -3.79
CA THR A 94 -5.67 -3.51 -3.80
C THR A 94 -7.15 -3.49 -3.49
N GLY A 95 -7.91 -4.41 -4.10
CA GLY A 95 -9.36 -4.54 -3.91
C GLY A 95 -9.71 -5.46 -2.73
N VAL A 96 -10.80 -5.11 -2.07
CA VAL A 96 -11.49 -5.89 -1.04
C VAL A 96 -12.91 -6.15 -1.54
N ALA A 97 -13.18 -7.36 -2.02
CA ALA A 97 -14.48 -7.74 -2.55
C ALA A 97 -15.57 -7.75 -1.46
N ARG A 98 -16.73 -7.18 -1.79
CA ARG A 98 -17.93 -7.13 -0.94
C ARG A 98 -19.21 -7.25 -1.80
N PRO A 99 -19.35 -8.28 -2.64
CA PRO A 99 -20.50 -8.41 -3.55
C PRO A 99 -21.81 -8.56 -2.79
N GLU A 100 -21.80 -9.35 -1.72
CA GLU A 100 -22.98 -9.70 -0.92
C GLU A 100 -23.33 -8.69 0.20
N SER A 101 -22.76 -7.47 0.11
CA SER A 101 -22.98 -6.44 1.14
C SER A 101 -23.74 -5.24 0.56
N PRO A 102 -25.03 -5.38 0.16
CA PRO A 102 -25.79 -4.29 -0.46
C PRO A 102 -25.98 -3.08 0.46
N THR A 103 -25.87 -3.27 1.76
CA THR A 103 -25.95 -2.20 2.77
C THR A 103 -24.62 -1.45 2.99
N ALA A 104 -23.53 -1.90 2.34
CA ALA A 104 -22.25 -1.24 2.42
C ALA A 104 -22.18 -0.06 1.44
N LYS A 105 -21.94 1.14 1.99
CA LYS A 105 -21.83 2.38 1.21
C LYS A 105 -20.58 2.39 0.32
N ASP A 106 -20.65 3.14 -0.76
CA ASP A 106 -19.51 3.55 -1.58
C ASP A 106 -18.67 2.37 -2.11
N ARG A 107 -19.36 1.26 -2.46
CA ARG A 107 -18.73 0.17 -3.20
C ARG A 107 -18.52 0.57 -4.65
N THR A 108 -17.38 0.22 -5.21
CA THR A 108 -17.05 0.41 -6.62
C THR A 108 -16.83 -0.93 -7.31
N TYR A 109 -16.81 -0.94 -8.65
CA TYR A 109 -16.43 -2.14 -9.38
C TYR A 109 -14.93 -2.40 -9.27
N LEU A 110 -14.61 -3.66 -8.97
CA LEU A 110 -13.24 -4.18 -8.83
C LEU A 110 -12.99 -5.22 -9.91
N TYR A 111 -11.82 -5.18 -10.52
CA TYR A 111 -11.36 -6.27 -11.38
C TYR A 111 -10.73 -7.37 -10.53
N VAL A 112 -11.21 -8.59 -10.70
CA VAL A 112 -10.66 -9.78 -10.06
C VAL A 112 -9.80 -10.52 -11.07
N HIS A 113 -8.56 -10.78 -10.71
CA HIS A 113 -7.64 -11.55 -11.52
C HIS A 113 -7.63 -13.02 -11.09
N ASN A 114 -7.36 -13.93 -12.04
CA ASN A 114 -7.23 -15.37 -11.77
C ASN A 114 -8.52 -16.04 -11.29
N LEU A 115 -9.66 -15.68 -11.87
CA LEU A 115 -10.90 -16.42 -11.69
C LEU A 115 -10.90 -17.69 -12.56
N PRO A 116 -11.61 -18.76 -12.12
CA PRO A 116 -11.95 -19.89 -12.98
C PRO A 116 -12.68 -19.42 -14.25
N GLN A 117 -12.61 -20.23 -15.33
CA GLN A 117 -13.36 -19.95 -16.55
C GLN A 117 -14.86 -19.82 -16.26
N GLY A 118 -15.51 -18.87 -16.91
CA GLY A 118 -16.96 -18.62 -16.74
C GLY A 118 -17.32 -17.63 -15.62
N HIS A 119 -16.40 -17.22 -14.78
CA HIS A 119 -16.67 -16.20 -13.76
C HIS A 119 -16.48 -14.77 -14.28
N ALA A 120 -17.39 -13.88 -13.91
CA ALA A 120 -17.28 -12.47 -14.27
C ALA A 120 -16.01 -11.84 -13.66
N PRO A 121 -15.16 -11.17 -14.49
CA PRO A 121 -13.91 -10.59 -14.02
C PRO A 121 -14.11 -9.34 -13.15
N VAL A 122 -15.36 -9.02 -12.79
CA VAL A 122 -15.75 -7.79 -12.09
C VAL A 122 -16.61 -8.14 -10.89
N THR A 123 -16.29 -7.58 -9.75
CA THR A 123 -17.07 -7.69 -8.50
C THR A 123 -17.26 -6.31 -7.87
N ALA A 124 -18.16 -6.21 -6.88
CA ALA A 124 -18.35 -4.99 -6.11
C ALA A 124 -17.52 -5.02 -4.82
N GLY A 125 -16.95 -3.88 -4.44
CA GLY A 125 -16.18 -3.79 -3.20
C GLY A 125 -15.50 -2.43 -3.01
N TRP A 126 -14.51 -2.41 -2.14
CA TRP A 126 -13.72 -1.22 -1.84
C TRP A 126 -12.28 -1.38 -2.31
N ASN A 127 -11.68 -0.29 -2.78
CA ASN A 127 -10.26 -0.23 -3.06
C ASN A 127 -9.51 0.40 -1.88
N PHE A 128 -8.32 -0.10 -1.60
CA PHE A 128 -7.40 0.43 -0.60
C PHE A 128 -6.09 0.80 -1.25
N SER A 129 -5.55 1.97 -0.89
CA SER A 129 -4.20 2.40 -1.23
C SER A 129 -3.28 2.14 -0.05
N SER A 130 -2.15 1.52 -0.30
CA SER A 130 -1.19 1.14 0.73
C SER A 130 0.17 1.74 0.41
N LEU A 131 0.68 2.57 1.33
CA LEU A 131 2.03 3.10 1.34
C LEU A 131 2.85 2.32 2.36
N VAL A 132 3.92 1.68 1.91
CA VAL A 132 4.72 0.76 2.74
C VAL A 132 6.22 1.02 2.58
N VAL A 133 7.01 0.67 3.60
CA VAL A 133 8.44 0.47 3.45
C VAL A 133 8.69 -0.94 2.93
N LEU A 134 9.44 -1.04 1.85
CA LEU A 134 9.79 -2.30 1.22
C LEU A 134 11.09 -2.87 1.80
N PRO A 135 11.19 -4.20 1.93
CA PRO A 135 12.40 -4.84 2.40
C PRO A 135 13.55 -4.67 1.39
N GLU A 136 14.79 -4.75 1.85
CA GLU A 136 15.98 -4.63 0.99
C GLU A 136 16.15 -5.81 0.04
N THR A 137 15.73 -6.98 0.46
CA THR A 137 15.71 -8.20 -0.37
C THR A 137 14.27 -8.59 -0.70
N PRO A 138 14.00 -9.18 -1.87
CA PRO A 138 12.67 -9.66 -2.23
C PRO A 138 12.14 -10.65 -1.18
N SER A 139 11.10 -10.25 -0.48
CA SER A 139 10.47 -11.06 0.58
C SER A 139 9.05 -10.58 0.84
N SER A 140 8.31 -11.29 1.69
CA SER A 140 6.97 -10.88 2.11
C SER A 140 6.97 -9.84 3.25
N TRP A 141 8.13 -9.42 3.70
CA TRP A 141 8.25 -8.37 4.71
C TRP A 141 7.96 -7.00 4.08
N MET A 142 6.98 -6.34 4.62
CA MET A 142 6.70 -4.92 4.36
C MET A 142 6.27 -4.28 5.67
N TYR A 143 6.60 -3.02 5.86
CA TYR A 143 6.16 -2.23 6.99
C TYR A 143 5.16 -1.18 6.50
N VAL A 144 3.99 -1.11 7.10
CA VAL A 144 2.88 -0.27 6.63
C VAL A 144 2.99 1.12 7.23
N LEU A 145 3.19 2.13 6.40
CA LEU A 145 3.12 3.55 6.81
C LEU A 145 1.67 4.03 6.85
N ASP A 146 0.89 3.67 5.84
CA ASP A 146 -0.54 3.97 5.77
C ASP A 146 -1.25 2.98 4.84
N ASN A 147 -2.47 2.59 5.23
CA ASN A 147 -3.35 1.77 4.40
C ASN A 147 -4.76 2.37 4.46
N GLN A 148 -5.18 3.01 3.38
CA GLN A 148 -6.39 3.83 3.37
C GLN A 148 -7.35 3.44 2.27
N ARG A 149 -8.64 3.38 2.61
CA ARG A 149 -9.69 3.21 1.61
C ARG A 149 -9.71 4.37 0.62
N ILE A 150 -9.84 4.05 -0.65
CA ILE A 150 -9.99 5.03 -1.72
C ILE A 150 -11.49 5.29 -1.93
N PRO A 151 -12.03 6.46 -1.55
CA PRO A 151 -13.41 6.83 -1.84
C PRO A 151 -13.72 6.78 -3.33
N SER A 152 -14.99 6.61 -3.70
CA SER A 152 -15.37 6.63 -5.11
C SER A 152 -15.13 7.99 -5.79
N THR A 153 -15.02 9.06 -5.03
CA THR A 153 -14.81 10.44 -5.49
C THR A 153 -13.39 10.76 -5.91
N ILE A 154 -12.40 9.98 -5.48
CA ILE A 154 -10.99 10.20 -5.81
C ILE A 154 -10.35 8.98 -6.47
N THR A 155 -9.22 9.21 -7.12
CA THR A 155 -8.42 8.16 -7.76
C THR A 155 -7.37 7.60 -6.81
N ALA A 156 -6.83 6.39 -7.12
CA ALA A 156 -5.69 5.84 -6.39
C ALA A 156 -4.46 6.76 -6.43
N GLY A 157 -4.25 7.47 -7.55
CA GLY A 157 -3.16 8.45 -7.66
C GLY A 157 -3.33 9.65 -6.72
N GLN A 158 -4.55 10.18 -6.56
CA GLN A 158 -4.82 11.25 -5.60
C GLN A 158 -4.61 10.79 -4.16
N MET A 159 -5.18 9.63 -3.80
CA MET A 159 -4.97 9.04 -2.48
C MET A 159 -3.49 8.78 -2.19
N GLY A 160 -2.75 8.22 -3.15
CA GLY A 160 -1.31 7.97 -3.00
C GLY A 160 -0.49 9.25 -2.85
N ALA A 161 -0.87 10.36 -3.52
CA ALA A 161 -0.23 11.65 -3.34
C ALA A 161 -0.49 12.23 -1.94
N GLU A 162 -1.72 12.12 -1.42
CA GLU A 162 -2.07 12.51 -0.05
C GLU A 162 -1.29 11.70 0.99
N GLN A 163 -1.20 10.38 0.81
CA GLN A 163 -0.44 9.49 1.69
C GLN A 163 1.06 9.88 1.72
N LEU A 164 1.65 10.16 0.56
CA LEU A 164 3.05 10.60 0.48
C LEU A 164 3.26 11.96 1.15
N ALA A 165 2.37 12.92 0.89
CA ALA A 165 2.45 14.25 1.49
C ALA A 165 2.37 14.20 3.02
N THR A 166 1.59 13.26 3.56
CA THR A 166 1.45 13.07 5.01
C THR A 166 2.64 12.30 5.61
N ALA A 167 3.10 11.22 4.96
CA ALA A 167 4.09 10.33 5.57
C ALA A 167 5.54 10.82 5.40
N VAL A 168 5.90 11.34 4.22
CA VAL A 168 7.31 11.68 3.90
C VAL A 168 7.92 12.70 4.87
N PRO A 169 7.23 13.77 5.32
CA PRO A 169 7.80 14.73 6.27
C PRO A 169 8.19 14.13 7.62
N HIS A 170 7.67 12.97 7.98
CA HIS A 170 7.94 12.28 9.25
C HIS A 170 8.98 11.15 9.12
N LEU A 171 9.49 10.90 7.92
CA LEU A 171 10.57 9.94 7.70
C LEU A 171 11.93 10.55 8.02
N ARG A 172 12.87 9.71 8.48
CA ARG A 172 14.21 10.16 8.92
C ARG A 172 15.12 10.57 7.76
N GLU A 173 14.82 10.11 6.55
CA GLU A 173 15.61 10.37 5.35
C GLU A 173 14.74 10.51 4.12
N ARG A 174 15.30 11.09 3.05
CA ARG A 174 14.64 11.20 1.74
C ARG A 174 14.44 9.82 1.12
N PRO A 175 13.20 9.33 0.99
CA PRO A 175 12.94 8.00 0.46
C PRO A 175 12.99 7.96 -1.06
N LEU A 176 13.06 6.74 -1.59
CA LEU A 176 12.79 6.42 -2.99
C LEU A 176 11.45 5.67 -3.10
N LEU A 177 10.51 6.22 -3.84
CA LEU A 177 9.24 5.58 -4.15
C LEU A 177 9.33 4.72 -5.41
N VAL A 178 8.83 3.49 -5.34
CA VAL A 178 8.50 2.68 -6.51
C VAL A 178 6.99 2.45 -6.59
N ALA A 179 6.43 2.66 -7.77
CA ALA A 179 5.00 2.43 -8.00
C ALA A 179 4.73 1.93 -9.42
N ASP A 180 3.55 1.34 -9.60
CA ASP A 180 3.15 0.75 -10.87
C ASP A 180 2.68 1.78 -11.90
N ARG A 181 2.23 1.30 -13.08
CA ARG A 181 1.81 2.13 -14.21
C ARG A 181 0.60 3.04 -13.92
N TYR A 182 -0.18 2.80 -12.87
CA TYR A 182 -1.30 3.68 -12.52
C TYR A 182 -0.83 5.00 -11.93
N TYR A 183 0.33 4.99 -11.29
CA TYR A 183 0.96 6.19 -10.72
C TYR A 183 1.88 6.91 -11.71
N GLY A 184 2.28 6.27 -12.82
CA GLY A 184 3.07 6.87 -13.90
C GLY A 184 2.24 7.82 -14.78
N SER A 185 1.59 8.82 -14.21
CA SER A 185 0.72 9.79 -14.91
C SER A 185 1.13 11.22 -14.60
N ALA A 186 0.87 12.15 -15.55
CA ALA A 186 1.14 13.58 -15.36
C ALA A 186 0.48 14.14 -14.09
N LYS A 187 -0.75 13.71 -13.79
CA LYS A 187 -1.48 14.15 -12.59
C LYS A 187 -0.78 13.76 -11.30
N PHE A 188 -0.30 12.52 -11.18
CA PHE A 188 0.42 12.06 -10.01
C PHE A 188 1.79 12.73 -9.88
N VAL A 189 2.51 12.86 -11.00
CA VAL A 189 3.81 13.55 -11.07
C VAL A 189 3.67 15.00 -10.59
N SER A 190 2.68 15.74 -11.10
CA SER A 190 2.40 17.12 -10.68
C SER A 190 2.03 17.21 -9.21
N ALA A 191 1.09 16.37 -8.74
CA ALA A 191 0.63 16.39 -7.36
C ALA A 191 1.72 16.04 -6.34
N THR A 192 2.77 15.34 -6.76
CA THR A 192 3.86 14.91 -5.88
C THR A 192 5.18 15.62 -6.15
N ALA A 193 5.20 16.64 -7.02
CA ALA A 193 6.43 17.31 -7.44
C ALA A 193 7.19 17.98 -6.28
N ALA A 194 6.46 18.61 -5.37
CA ALA A 194 7.01 19.29 -4.20
C ALA A 194 7.38 18.36 -3.03
N ILE A 195 7.01 17.07 -3.09
CA ILE A 195 7.29 16.12 -2.02
C ILE A 195 8.75 15.67 -2.10
N GLU A 196 9.49 15.79 -0.99
CA GLU A 196 10.90 15.43 -0.85
C GLU A 196 11.14 13.90 -0.92
N CYS A 197 10.81 13.32 -2.07
CA CYS A 197 10.87 11.89 -2.36
C CYS A 197 11.32 11.68 -3.80
N ASP A 198 12.33 10.85 -4.03
CA ASP A 198 12.69 10.41 -5.37
C ASP A 198 11.68 9.37 -5.85
N LYS A 199 11.41 9.31 -7.16
CA LYS A 199 10.32 8.47 -7.69
C LYS A 199 10.75 7.72 -8.94
N LEU A 200 10.64 6.39 -8.88
CA LEU A 200 10.80 5.49 -10.02
C LEU A 200 9.42 4.89 -10.34
N LEU A 201 8.73 5.44 -11.32
CA LEU A 201 7.36 5.06 -11.65
C LEU A 201 7.34 4.27 -12.96
N ARG A 202 6.73 3.09 -12.97
CA ARG A 202 6.50 2.36 -14.21
C ARG A 202 5.47 3.09 -15.06
N ILE A 203 5.68 3.10 -16.39
CA ILE A 203 4.76 3.72 -17.34
C ILE A 203 4.39 2.74 -18.46
N PRO A 204 3.20 2.90 -19.08
CA PRO A 204 2.87 2.18 -20.31
C PRO A 204 3.76 2.61 -21.48
N GLY A 205 4.07 1.67 -22.38
CA GLY A 205 4.90 1.93 -23.55
C GLY A 205 4.29 2.89 -24.59
N ASN A 206 3.01 3.25 -24.49
CA ASN A 206 2.36 4.21 -25.37
C ASN A 206 2.44 5.67 -24.89
N ARG A 207 3.25 5.96 -23.85
CA ARG A 207 3.40 7.33 -23.35
C ARG A 207 4.20 8.20 -24.30
N VAL A 208 3.83 9.48 -24.30
CA VAL A 208 4.50 10.55 -25.05
C VAL A 208 4.97 11.60 -24.06
N PHE A 209 6.21 11.99 -24.20
CA PHE A 209 6.85 13.08 -23.46
C PHE A 209 7.32 14.14 -24.43
N TYR A 210 7.72 15.26 -23.92
CA TYR A 210 8.19 16.39 -24.72
C TYR A 210 9.51 16.91 -24.16
N ARG A 211 10.35 17.41 -25.04
CA ARG A 211 11.55 18.17 -24.67
C ARG A 211 11.16 19.59 -24.31
N PRO A 212 12.02 20.33 -23.60
CA PRO A 212 11.84 21.76 -23.39
C PRO A 212 11.60 22.49 -24.71
N ALA A 213 10.78 23.53 -24.65
CA ALA A 213 10.52 24.36 -25.80
C ALA A 213 11.84 25.00 -26.29
N PRO A 214 12.07 25.07 -27.60
CA PRO A 214 13.24 25.76 -28.12
C PRO A 214 13.17 27.27 -27.79
N ARG A 215 14.31 27.88 -27.55
CA ARG A 215 14.38 29.34 -27.36
C ARG A 215 13.82 30.03 -28.59
N ARG A 216 12.97 31.05 -28.36
CA ARG A 216 12.41 31.87 -29.45
C ARG A 216 13.52 32.62 -30.15
N ARG A 217 13.54 32.56 -31.49
CA ARG A 217 14.47 33.34 -32.28
C ARG A 217 14.01 34.79 -32.30
N LYS A 218 14.97 35.73 -32.37
CA LYS A 218 14.68 37.15 -32.54
C LYS A 218 13.85 37.33 -33.83
N HIS A 219 12.78 38.10 -33.78
CA HIS A 219 11.82 38.33 -34.90
C HIS A 219 10.98 37.11 -35.35
N GLN A 220 10.92 36.02 -34.59
CA GLN A 220 10.04 34.91 -34.93
C GLN A 220 8.57 35.33 -34.74
N ARG A 221 7.76 35.18 -35.83
CA ARG A 221 6.31 35.46 -35.80
C ARG A 221 5.55 34.28 -35.14
N GLY A 222 4.35 34.55 -34.62
CA GLY A 222 3.44 33.60 -34.03
C GLY A 222 3.65 33.37 -32.53
N ALA A 223 2.77 32.58 -31.88
CA ALA A 223 2.85 32.26 -30.47
C ALA A 223 4.08 31.38 -30.18
N PRO A 224 4.77 31.60 -29.03
CA PRO A 224 5.87 30.75 -28.64
C PRO A 224 5.44 29.27 -28.50
N ARG A 225 6.27 28.36 -28.95
CA ARG A 225 6.04 26.93 -28.71
C ARG A 225 6.12 26.66 -27.22
N LYS A 226 5.15 25.92 -26.68
CA LYS A 226 5.12 25.52 -25.28
C LYS A 226 5.93 24.23 -25.02
N ASP A 227 6.16 23.44 -26.07
CA ASP A 227 6.86 22.15 -26.01
C ASP A 227 7.84 22.01 -27.17
N GLY A 228 8.93 21.29 -26.96
CA GLY A 228 9.87 20.89 -28.00
C GLY A 228 9.40 19.63 -28.76
N SER A 229 10.35 18.92 -29.38
CA SER A 229 10.05 17.69 -30.12
C SER A 229 9.53 16.59 -29.21
N PRO A 230 8.54 15.79 -29.68
CA PRO A 230 8.00 14.69 -28.90
C PRO A 230 9.03 13.55 -28.74
N PHE A 231 8.92 12.84 -27.61
CA PHE A 231 9.55 11.56 -27.34
C PHE A 231 8.44 10.52 -27.12
N LYS A 232 8.27 9.60 -28.05
CA LYS A 232 7.23 8.57 -28.01
C LYS A 232 7.88 7.23 -27.61
N CYS A 233 7.56 6.66 -26.46
CA CYS A 233 8.17 5.42 -25.99
C CYS A 233 8.13 4.27 -27.04
N LYS A 234 7.07 4.18 -27.85
CA LYS A 234 6.92 3.16 -28.90
C LYS A 234 7.63 3.46 -30.20
N ASP A 235 8.03 4.71 -30.46
CA ASP A 235 8.59 5.13 -31.74
C ASP A 235 10.04 5.56 -31.57
N ALA A 236 10.96 4.64 -31.83
CA ALA A 236 12.39 4.85 -31.68
C ALA A 236 12.94 6.01 -32.53
N ARG A 237 12.28 6.37 -33.65
CA ARG A 237 12.67 7.50 -34.51
C ARG A 237 12.56 8.86 -33.80
N THR A 238 11.75 8.93 -32.73
CA THR A 238 11.60 10.14 -31.90
C THR A 238 12.64 10.22 -30.79
N HIS A 239 13.40 9.14 -30.58
CA HIS A 239 14.45 9.09 -29.57
C HIS A 239 15.72 9.75 -30.10
N ARG A 240 16.30 10.66 -29.31
CA ARG A 240 17.70 11.10 -29.54
C ARG A 240 18.65 10.09 -28.89
N LYS A 241 19.95 10.32 -29.06
CA LYS A 241 20.97 9.56 -28.32
C LYS A 241 20.62 9.60 -26.82
N PRO A 242 20.63 8.45 -26.13
CA PRO A 242 20.41 8.41 -24.69
C PRO A 242 21.40 9.28 -23.93
N THR A 243 20.96 9.91 -22.85
CA THR A 243 21.83 10.67 -21.94
C THR A 243 22.78 9.74 -21.19
N ALA A 244 22.33 8.55 -20.87
CA ALA A 244 23.11 7.51 -20.23
C ALA A 244 22.64 6.11 -20.66
N THR A 245 23.57 5.15 -20.71
CA THR A 245 23.29 3.76 -21.03
C THR A 245 24.06 2.85 -20.10
N TRP A 246 23.51 1.65 -19.86
CA TRP A 246 24.17 0.59 -19.14
C TRP A 246 23.77 -0.76 -19.73
N GLN A 247 24.72 -1.70 -19.76
CA GLN A 247 24.50 -3.08 -20.13
C GLN A 247 25.14 -3.99 -19.08
N GLY A 248 24.47 -5.08 -18.75
CA GLY A 248 24.96 -6.03 -17.76
C GLY A 248 23.99 -7.17 -17.55
N ARG A 249 24.06 -7.79 -16.38
CA ARG A 249 23.18 -8.88 -15.98
C ARG A 249 22.44 -8.53 -14.67
N ASP A 250 21.23 -9.06 -14.50
CA ASP A 250 20.53 -9.02 -13.22
C ASP A 250 21.07 -10.09 -12.24
N ASP A 251 20.54 -10.09 -11.02
CA ASP A 251 20.93 -11.05 -9.97
C ASP A 251 20.62 -12.53 -10.35
N GLN A 252 19.83 -12.76 -11.41
CA GLN A 252 19.53 -14.08 -11.96
C GLN A 252 20.36 -14.43 -13.20
N GLY A 253 21.33 -13.58 -13.57
CA GLY A 253 22.19 -13.77 -14.73
C GLY A 253 21.58 -13.36 -16.07
N HIS A 254 20.37 -12.80 -16.10
CA HIS A 254 19.71 -12.38 -17.34
C HIS A 254 20.31 -11.07 -17.87
N ARG A 255 20.58 -11.04 -19.19
CA ARG A 255 21.10 -9.84 -19.86
C ARG A 255 20.08 -8.70 -19.85
N LEU A 256 20.53 -7.55 -19.37
CA LEU A 256 19.77 -6.29 -19.33
C LEU A 256 20.48 -5.20 -20.13
N GLU A 257 19.69 -4.38 -20.80
CA GLU A 257 20.11 -3.12 -21.40
C GLU A 257 19.22 -2.01 -20.84
N VAL A 258 19.84 -0.95 -20.33
CA VAL A 258 19.13 0.20 -19.76
C VAL A 258 19.58 1.46 -20.48
N ALA A 259 18.63 2.26 -20.92
CA ALA A 259 18.88 3.55 -21.57
C ALA A 259 18.00 4.62 -20.91
N ALA A 260 18.58 5.78 -20.63
CA ALA A 260 17.90 6.92 -20.02
C ALA A 260 17.97 8.15 -20.93
N TRP A 261 16.91 8.93 -20.93
CA TRP A 261 16.79 10.23 -21.60
C TRP A 261 16.32 11.25 -20.57
N SER A 262 17.16 12.22 -20.28
CA SER A 262 16.86 13.32 -19.35
C SER A 262 16.14 14.47 -20.06
N ASP A 263 15.76 15.49 -19.29
CA ASP A 263 15.15 16.73 -19.75
C ASP A 263 13.86 16.54 -20.56
N LEU A 264 13.02 15.62 -20.07
CA LEU A 264 11.71 15.36 -20.62
C LEU A 264 10.62 15.82 -19.63
N HIS A 265 9.44 16.14 -20.16
CA HIS A 265 8.26 16.45 -19.33
C HIS A 265 6.99 15.90 -19.95
N TYR A 266 5.95 15.77 -19.15
CA TYR A 266 4.60 15.55 -19.65
C TYR A 266 4.01 16.84 -20.22
N GLN A 267 3.25 16.77 -21.30
CA GLN A 267 2.57 17.94 -21.87
C GLN A 267 1.67 18.67 -20.87
N GLN A 268 1.06 17.92 -19.95
CA GLN A 268 0.16 18.44 -18.92
C GLN A 268 0.90 18.87 -17.63
N CYS A 269 2.23 18.71 -17.57
CA CYS A 269 3.04 19.03 -16.40
C CYS A 269 4.43 19.46 -16.87
N ARG A 270 4.52 20.66 -17.46
CA ARG A 270 5.74 21.19 -18.09
C ARG A 270 6.79 21.62 -17.08
N ASP A 271 6.33 22.01 -15.90
CA ASP A 271 7.19 22.55 -14.84
C ASP A 271 7.98 21.45 -14.10
N VAL A 272 7.66 20.18 -14.37
CA VAL A 272 8.36 19.04 -13.78
C VAL A 272 9.20 18.33 -14.82
N THR A 273 10.51 18.52 -14.72
CA THR A 273 11.50 17.81 -15.53
C THR A 273 11.73 16.41 -14.94
N LEU A 274 11.81 15.42 -15.82
CA LEU A 274 12.03 14.02 -15.46
C LEU A 274 12.94 13.32 -16.48
N ALA A 275 13.47 12.16 -16.11
CA ALA A 275 14.09 11.24 -17.05
C ALA A 275 13.13 10.10 -17.41
N VAL A 276 13.18 9.65 -18.65
CA VAL A 276 12.49 8.44 -19.12
C VAL A 276 13.54 7.34 -19.27
N ILE A 277 13.29 6.19 -18.69
CA ILE A 277 14.22 5.06 -18.65
C ILE A 277 13.58 3.87 -19.35
N ARG A 278 14.29 3.24 -20.28
CA ARG A 278 13.94 1.98 -20.92
C ARG A 278 14.81 0.85 -20.37
N VAL A 279 14.17 -0.20 -19.90
CA VAL A 279 14.86 -1.45 -19.52
C VAL A 279 14.45 -2.52 -20.53
N THR A 280 15.42 -3.11 -21.20
CA THR A 280 15.24 -4.25 -22.12
C THR A 280 15.83 -5.50 -21.48
N ARG A 281 14.99 -6.54 -21.33
CA ARG A 281 15.37 -7.86 -20.77
C ARG A 281 15.37 -8.89 -21.89
N HIS A 282 16.55 -9.38 -22.25
CA HIS A 282 16.69 -10.26 -23.41
C HIS A 282 16.10 -11.66 -23.17
N SER A 283 16.10 -12.14 -21.94
CA SER A 283 15.57 -13.46 -21.54
C SER A 283 14.06 -13.44 -21.21
N ALA A 284 13.37 -12.27 -21.30
CA ALA A 284 11.96 -12.19 -20.98
C ALA A 284 11.11 -12.94 -22.02
N SER A 285 10.05 -13.60 -21.56
CA SER A 285 9.12 -14.37 -22.41
C SER A 285 8.28 -13.50 -23.34
N ASN A 286 8.37 -12.17 -23.21
CA ASN A 286 7.60 -11.15 -23.91
C ASN A 286 6.07 -11.25 -23.73
N LYS A 287 5.60 -12.00 -22.74
CA LYS A 287 4.19 -12.05 -22.35
C LYS A 287 3.79 -10.79 -21.58
N LYS A 288 2.50 -10.50 -21.47
CA LYS A 288 1.96 -9.33 -20.73
C LYS A 288 2.50 -9.21 -19.29
N ARG A 289 2.72 -10.34 -18.62
CA ARG A 289 3.26 -10.40 -17.25
C ARG A 289 4.79 -10.34 -17.19
N ASP A 290 5.46 -10.64 -18.30
CA ASP A 290 6.92 -10.66 -18.41
C ASP A 290 7.36 -9.97 -19.73
N PRO A 291 7.15 -8.66 -19.87
CA PRO A 291 7.46 -7.92 -21.09
C PRO A 291 8.97 -7.76 -21.27
N ARG A 292 9.43 -7.91 -22.51
CA ARG A 292 10.83 -7.69 -22.88
C ARG A 292 11.28 -6.25 -22.63
N ILE A 293 10.40 -5.28 -22.89
CA ILE A 293 10.68 -3.85 -22.70
C ILE A 293 9.78 -3.29 -21.59
N SER A 294 10.40 -2.64 -20.62
CA SER A 294 9.73 -1.87 -19.56
C SER A 294 10.16 -0.42 -19.59
N TRP A 295 9.22 0.49 -19.38
CA TRP A 295 9.46 1.91 -19.35
C TRP A 295 9.17 2.48 -17.98
N PHE A 296 10.01 3.45 -17.57
CA PHE A 296 9.92 4.12 -16.28
C PHE A 296 10.09 5.63 -16.46
N THR A 297 9.50 6.41 -15.56
CA THR A 297 9.90 7.79 -15.32
C THR A 297 10.69 7.85 -14.03
N TRP A 298 11.68 8.70 -14.04
CA TRP A 298 12.52 9.00 -12.89
C TRP A 298 12.40 10.49 -12.54
N MET A 299 12.14 10.77 -11.26
CA MET A 299 12.18 12.10 -10.66
C MET A 299 13.03 12.01 -9.41
N GLY A 300 14.16 12.67 -9.39
CA GLY A 300 15.09 12.67 -8.26
C GLY A 300 16.15 13.73 -8.42
N ARG A 301 16.89 14.00 -7.35
CA ARG A 301 17.98 14.99 -7.37
C ARG A 301 19.09 14.63 -8.35
N GLN A 302 19.38 13.35 -8.46
CA GLN A 302 20.37 12.79 -9.39
C GLN A 302 19.76 11.59 -10.11
N LEU A 303 20.25 11.27 -11.29
CA LEU A 303 19.81 10.09 -12.01
C LEU A 303 20.15 8.83 -11.20
N ILE A 304 19.17 7.95 -11.04
CA ILE A 304 19.38 6.65 -10.40
C ILE A 304 20.48 5.86 -11.16
N PRO A 305 21.41 5.17 -10.47
CA PRO A 305 22.35 4.29 -11.12
C PRO A 305 21.61 3.26 -11.99
N LEU A 306 21.91 3.23 -13.29
CA LEU A 306 21.11 2.48 -14.27
C LEU A 306 21.13 0.97 -14.01
N ASN A 307 22.20 0.44 -13.44
CA ASN A 307 22.31 -0.96 -13.01
C ASN A 307 21.34 -1.32 -11.87
N GLN A 308 20.85 -0.33 -11.13
CA GLN A 308 19.93 -0.56 -10.01
C GLN A 308 18.45 -0.39 -10.38
N VAL A 309 18.11 0.19 -11.53
CA VAL A 309 16.74 0.50 -11.93
C VAL A 309 15.82 -0.73 -11.84
N TRP A 310 16.23 -1.82 -12.48
CA TRP A 310 15.44 -3.04 -12.51
C TRP A 310 15.33 -3.70 -11.13
N LYS A 311 16.46 -3.84 -10.45
CA LYS A 311 16.54 -4.43 -9.10
C LYS A 311 15.65 -3.65 -8.09
N THR A 312 15.77 -2.33 -8.10
CA THR A 312 14.96 -1.45 -7.23
C THR A 312 13.47 -1.60 -7.51
N TYR A 313 13.07 -1.57 -8.80
CA TYR A 313 11.66 -1.74 -9.14
C TYR A 313 11.14 -3.13 -8.80
N HIS A 314 11.97 -4.16 -8.96
CA HIS A 314 11.58 -5.56 -8.69
C HIS A 314 11.23 -5.78 -7.21
N ARG A 315 11.83 -5.04 -6.28
CA ARG A 315 11.49 -5.10 -4.84
C ARG A 315 10.01 -4.79 -4.55
N ARG A 316 9.29 -4.11 -5.46
CA ARG A 316 7.84 -3.88 -5.35
C ARG A 316 7.02 -5.16 -5.21
N TYR A 317 7.50 -6.29 -5.74
CA TYR A 317 6.83 -7.58 -5.55
C TYR A 317 6.70 -7.99 -4.08
N GLY A 318 7.54 -7.46 -3.20
CA GLY A 318 7.39 -7.64 -1.75
C GLY A 318 6.05 -7.13 -1.21
N GLN A 319 5.49 -6.07 -1.80
CA GLN A 319 4.17 -5.56 -1.43
C GLN A 319 3.04 -6.51 -1.84
N GLU A 320 3.11 -7.13 -3.02
CA GLU A 320 2.12 -8.12 -3.47
C GLU A 320 2.12 -9.36 -2.56
N HIS A 321 3.29 -9.83 -2.15
CA HIS A 321 3.42 -10.91 -1.17
C HIS A 321 2.92 -10.48 0.22
N GLY A 322 3.16 -9.25 0.62
CA GLY A 322 2.63 -8.66 1.84
C GLY A 322 1.10 -8.65 1.86
N PHE A 323 0.47 -8.17 0.81
CA PHE A 323 -1.00 -8.21 0.68
C PHE A 323 -1.57 -9.63 0.77
N ARG A 324 -0.88 -10.62 0.19
CA ARG A 324 -1.30 -12.01 0.31
C ARG A 324 -1.31 -12.46 1.75
N PHE A 325 -0.26 -12.18 2.50
CA PHE A 325 -0.18 -12.52 3.92
C PHE A 325 -1.26 -11.78 4.73
N ASP A 326 -1.47 -10.48 4.53
CA ASP A 326 -2.49 -9.73 5.25
C ASP A 326 -3.91 -10.27 5.00
N LYS A 327 -4.20 -10.66 3.74
CA LYS A 327 -5.50 -11.22 3.34
C LYS A 327 -5.71 -12.64 3.85
N GLN A 328 -4.69 -13.48 3.84
CA GLN A 328 -4.79 -14.90 4.18
C GLN A 328 -4.51 -15.20 5.65
N ASP A 329 -3.49 -14.55 6.22
CA ASP A 329 -3.03 -14.85 7.56
C ASP A 329 -3.50 -13.84 8.62
N LEU A 330 -3.63 -12.55 8.28
CA LEU A 330 -4.10 -11.51 9.19
C LEU A 330 -5.60 -11.20 9.04
N LEU A 331 -6.39 -12.10 8.47
CA LEU A 331 -7.85 -12.01 8.38
C LEU A 331 -8.37 -10.69 7.79
N TRP A 332 -7.58 -9.99 6.95
CA TRP A 332 -7.94 -8.66 6.48
C TRP A 332 -9.29 -8.64 5.75
N LEU A 333 -9.67 -9.72 5.07
CA LEU A 333 -10.92 -9.82 4.32
C LEU A 333 -12.11 -10.31 5.14
N GLU A 334 -11.90 -10.81 6.36
CA GLU A 334 -12.89 -11.61 7.08
C GLU A 334 -14.03 -10.82 7.74
N PRO A 335 -13.81 -9.64 8.37
CA PRO A 335 -14.91 -8.98 9.06
C PRO A 335 -16.03 -8.55 8.12
N ARG A 336 -17.26 -9.00 8.41
CA ARG A 336 -18.48 -8.67 7.65
C ARG A 336 -19.15 -7.42 8.23
N VAL A 337 -18.45 -6.28 8.10
CA VAL A 337 -18.90 -4.98 8.60
C VAL A 337 -19.72 -4.22 7.56
N ARG A 338 -20.60 -3.32 8.06
CA ARG A 338 -21.60 -2.62 7.24
C ARG A 338 -21.08 -1.33 6.60
N THR A 339 -20.11 -0.67 7.22
CA THR A 339 -19.65 0.65 6.75
C THR A 339 -18.17 0.65 6.36
N PRO A 340 -17.78 1.51 5.43
CA PRO A 340 -16.37 1.68 5.06
C PRO A 340 -15.48 2.06 6.25
N GLU A 341 -16.02 2.87 7.19
CA GLU A 341 -15.30 3.35 8.37
C GLU A 341 -15.01 2.21 9.35
N GLN A 342 -15.95 1.27 9.51
CA GLN A 342 -15.72 0.06 10.30
C GLN A 342 -14.63 -0.80 9.69
N PHE A 343 -14.63 -0.94 8.36
CA PHE A 343 -13.61 -1.71 7.66
C PHE A 343 -12.25 -0.99 7.66
N GLN A 344 -12.24 0.34 7.62
CA GLN A 344 -11.01 1.12 7.77
C GLN A 344 -10.36 0.87 9.15
N ARG A 345 -11.14 0.88 10.23
CA ARG A 345 -10.61 0.55 11.58
C ARG A 345 -10.00 -0.84 11.64
N TRP A 346 -10.65 -1.82 11.00
CA TRP A 346 -10.06 -3.15 10.88
C TRP A 346 -8.76 -3.14 10.09
N THR A 347 -8.72 -2.42 9.00
CA THR A 347 -7.51 -2.24 8.17
C THR A 347 -6.37 -1.64 8.98
N ASP A 348 -6.66 -0.64 9.81
CA ASP A 348 -5.68 -0.02 10.70
C ASP A 348 -5.16 -1.03 11.75
N VAL A 349 -6.03 -1.85 12.34
CA VAL A 349 -5.63 -2.94 13.26
C VAL A 349 -4.72 -3.97 12.57
N VAL A 350 -5.05 -4.38 11.36
CA VAL A 350 -4.22 -5.30 10.56
C VAL A 350 -2.85 -4.69 10.24
N ALA A 351 -2.81 -3.41 9.87
CA ALA A 351 -1.57 -2.69 9.61
C ALA A 351 -0.67 -2.60 10.86
N ILE A 352 -1.26 -2.30 12.01
CA ILE A 352 -0.57 -2.29 13.31
C ILE A 352 -0.04 -3.68 13.64
N GLY A 353 -0.83 -4.74 13.47
CA GLY A 353 -0.39 -6.11 13.68
C GLY A 353 0.77 -6.48 12.77
N ARG A 354 0.67 -6.11 11.49
CA ARG A 354 1.76 -6.29 10.52
C ARG A 354 3.05 -5.63 10.96
N ASN A 355 2.98 -4.38 11.40
CA ASN A 355 4.14 -3.62 11.85
C ASN A 355 4.78 -4.24 13.10
N GLN A 356 3.99 -4.74 14.05
CA GLN A 356 4.50 -5.46 15.20
C GLN A 356 5.29 -6.71 14.80
N LEU A 357 4.84 -7.48 13.80
CA LEU A 357 5.60 -8.63 13.28
C LEU A 357 6.94 -8.21 12.67
N VAL A 358 7.00 -7.08 11.95
CA VAL A 358 8.24 -6.55 11.39
C VAL A 358 9.21 -6.17 12.53
N LEU A 359 8.73 -5.45 13.53
CA LEU A 359 9.55 -5.01 14.66
C LEU A 359 9.99 -6.16 15.57
N ALA A 360 9.20 -7.24 15.66
CA ALA A 360 9.57 -8.45 16.41
C ALA A 360 10.58 -9.35 15.69
N ARG A 361 10.78 -9.14 14.37
CA ARG A 361 11.50 -10.10 13.50
C ARG A 361 12.89 -10.47 14.00
N ALA A 362 13.68 -9.47 14.41
CA ALA A 362 15.08 -9.67 14.78
C ALA A 362 15.24 -10.46 16.09
N GLU A 363 14.26 -10.38 17.00
CA GLU A 363 14.34 -10.91 18.36
C GLU A 363 13.44 -12.13 18.57
N ALA A 364 12.61 -12.47 17.56
CA ALA A 364 11.68 -13.59 17.64
C ALA A 364 12.44 -14.93 17.63
N LYS A 365 12.30 -15.71 18.70
CA LYS A 365 12.70 -17.11 18.70
C LYS A 365 11.67 -17.90 17.91
N VAL A 366 12.00 -18.21 16.66
CA VAL A 366 11.09 -18.91 15.76
C VAL A 366 10.88 -20.35 16.20
N LYS A 367 9.62 -20.75 16.33
CA LYS A 367 9.25 -22.17 16.49
C LYS A 367 9.21 -22.81 15.10
N TRP A 368 10.22 -23.63 14.81
CA TRP A 368 10.33 -24.36 13.56
C TRP A 368 9.44 -25.62 13.59
N HIS A 369 8.74 -25.87 12.51
CA HIS A 369 8.12 -27.17 12.26
C HIS A 369 9.09 -28.08 11.51
N PRO A 370 8.93 -29.42 11.57
CA PRO A 370 9.79 -30.35 10.85
C PRO A 370 9.86 -30.12 9.34
N TRP A 371 8.83 -29.53 8.76
CA TRP A 371 8.75 -29.21 7.32
C TRP A 371 9.18 -27.77 6.96
N ASP A 372 9.55 -26.95 7.93
CA ASP A 372 10.03 -25.59 7.65
C ASP A 372 11.47 -25.65 7.10
N ALA A 373 11.72 -25.00 5.97
CA ALA A 373 13.05 -24.86 5.40
C ALA A 373 13.87 -23.86 6.24
N GLN A 374 14.84 -24.37 6.99
CA GLN A 374 15.66 -23.56 7.91
C GLN A 374 16.76 -22.77 7.21
N ASP A 375 17.09 -23.12 5.97
CA ASP A 375 18.05 -22.44 5.08
C ASP A 375 17.48 -21.13 4.49
N ARG A 376 16.19 -20.86 4.67
CA ARG A 376 15.51 -19.69 4.13
C ARG A 376 15.30 -18.59 5.18
N PRO A 377 15.28 -17.32 4.75
CA PRO A 377 14.95 -16.21 5.64
C PRO A 377 13.59 -16.41 6.33
N VAL A 378 13.55 -16.11 7.61
CA VAL A 378 12.34 -16.19 8.43
C VAL A 378 11.20 -15.38 7.81
N THR A 379 10.00 -15.93 7.81
CA THR A 379 8.79 -15.33 7.24
C THR A 379 7.90 -14.70 8.32
N PRO A 380 7.01 -13.75 7.97
CA PRO A 380 6.04 -13.19 8.92
C PRO A 380 5.18 -14.23 9.61
N ARG A 381 4.81 -15.32 8.92
CA ARG A 381 4.04 -16.43 9.47
C ARG A 381 4.80 -17.17 10.57
N GLN A 382 6.10 -17.38 10.40
CA GLN A 382 6.95 -18.02 11.39
C GLN A 382 7.14 -17.12 12.63
N VAL A 383 7.38 -15.82 12.46
CA VAL A 383 7.44 -14.87 13.58
C VAL A 383 6.11 -14.84 14.33
N ARG A 384 4.97 -14.84 13.63
CA ARG A 384 3.64 -14.84 14.24
C ARG A 384 3.43 -16.02 15.21
N ARG A 385 3.98 -17.20 14.93
CA ARG A 385 3.92 -18.35 15.86
C ARG A 385 4.57 -18.08 17.22
N SER A 386 5.52 -17.16 17.26
CA SER A 386 6.23 -16.77 18.48
C SER A 386 5.60 -15.60 19.23
N MET A 387 4.62 -14.91 18.61
CA MET A 387 4.03 -13.70 19.20
C MET A 387 3.35 -13.95 20.54
N GLY A 388 2.74 -15.11 20.76
CA GLY A 388 2.16 -15.46 22.06
C GLY A 388 3.18 -15.36 23.20
N ALA A 389 4.37 -15.94 23.02
CA ALA A 389 5.45 -15.88 24.01
C ALA A 389 6.04 -14.47 24.15
N ILE A 390 6.15 -13.72 23.04
CA ILE A 390 6.65 -12.35 23.03
C ILE A 390 5.70 -11.44 23.83
N LEU A 391 4.40 -11.47 23.50
CA LEU A 391 3.41 -10.62 24.16
C LEU A 391 3.17 -11.00 25.63
N THR A 392 3.46 -12.24 26.03
CA THR A 392 3.45 -12.62 27.46
C THR A 392 4.53 -11.88 28.24
N LYS A 393 5.69 -11.64 27.63
CA LYS A 393 6.80 -10.92 28.28
C LYS A 393 6.60 -9.41 28.28
N LEU A 394 6.05 -8.86 27.18
CA LEU A 394 5.84 -7.43 27.03
C LEU A 394 4.61 -6.93 27.81
N GLY A 395 3.64 -7.79 28.06
CA GLY A 395 2.36 -7.37 28.63
C GLY A 395 1.50 -6.60 27.63
N THR A 396 0.49 -5.93 28.15
CA THR A 396 -0.43 -5.10 27.39
C THR A 396 -0.73 -3.79 28.11
N PRO A 397 -0.79 -2.65 27.43
CA PRO A 397 -1.28 -1.40 28.00
C PRO A 397 -2.83 -1.37 28.15
N ALA A 398 -3.53 -2.32 27.53
CA ALA A 398 -4.99 -2.39 27.60
C ALA A 398 -5.48 -2.68 29.00
N GLN A 399 -6.50 -1.95 29.44
CA GLN A 399 -7.11 -2.10 30.76
C GLN A 399 -8.13 -3.23 30.78
N SER A 400 -8.21 -3.92 31.91
CA SER A 400 -9.21 -4.95 32.13
C SER A 400 -10.64 -4.42 31.95
N PRO A 401 -11.59 -5.23 31.48
CA PRO A 401 -12.97 -4.79 31.30
C PRO A 401 -13.60 -4.44 32.66
N LEU A 402 -14.17 -3.25 32.72
CA LEU A 402 -14.96 -2.85 33.88
C LEU A 402 -16.32 -3.60 33.92
N PRO A 403 -16.85 -3.89 35.11
CA PRO A 403 -18.18 -4.41 35.25
C PRO A 403 -19.20 -3.49 34.58
N ARG A 404 -20.02 -4.04 33.69
CA ARG A 404 -21.06 -3.27 32.98
C ARG A 404 -22.41 -3.67 33.57
N GLY A 405 -23.19 -2.67 33.99
CA GLY A 405 -24.57 -2.86 34.36
C GLY A 405 -25.43 -3.37 33.20
N LYS A 406 -26.68 -3.69 33.47
CA LYS A 406 -27.64 -4.12 32.44
C LYS A 406 -27.78 -3.00 31.39
N SER A 407 -27.72 -3.39 30.13
CA SER A 407 -28.04 -2.48 29.03
C SER A 407 -29.56 -2.08 29.20
N PRO A 408 -29.91 -0.81 28.97
CA PRO A 408 -31.32 -0.39 29.08
C PRO A 408 -32.25 -1.15 28.12
N GLY A 409 -31.69 -1.91 27.19
CA GLY A 409 -32.47 -2.60 26.19
C GLY A 409 -33.04 -1.65 25.15
N ARG A 410 -34.05 -2.12 24.44
CA ARG A 410 -34.77 -1.33 23.46
C ARG A 410 -35.98 -0.67 24.13
N SER A 411 -36.23 0.59 23.85
CA SER A 411 -37.41 1.27 24.33
C SER A 411 -38.70 0.60 23.81
N ARG A 412 -39.75 0.56 24.64
CA ARG A 412 -41.00 -0.05 24.25
C ARG A 412 -41.57 0.70 23.04
N GLY A 413 -41.92 -0.02 21.98
CA GLY A 413 -42.42 0.57 20.73
C GLY A 413 -41.35 0.85 19.65
N ASP A 414 -40.05 0.76 19.97
CA ASP A 414 -39.01 0.93 18.98
C ASP A 414 -39.09 -0.15 17.88
N LYS A 415 -39.27 0.30 16.63
CA LYS A 415 -39.26 -0.58 15.46
C LYS A 415 -37.85 -0.65 14.83
N ILE A 416 -37.41 -1.83 14.44
CA ILE A 416 -36.20 -2.00 13.69
C ILE A 416 -36.41 -1.45 12.27
N LYS A 417 -35.66 -0.41 11.91
CA LYS A 417 -35.61 0.06 10.53
C LYS A 417 -34.63 -0.82 9.74
N SER A 418 -35.04 -1.29 8.57
CA SER A 418 -34.17 -1.98 7.63
C SER A 418 -32.98 -1.09 7.26
N ALA A 419 -31.78 -1.68 7.17
CA ALA A 419 -30.61 -0.95 6.71
C ALA A 419 -30.80 -0.53 5.23
N PRO A 420 -30.50 0.71 4.86
CA PRO A 420 -30.62 1.15 3.48
C PRO A 420 -29.68 0.38 2.57
N ARG A 421 -30.14 0.10 1.34
CA ARG A 421 -29.31 -0.55 0.30
C ARG A 421 -28.70 0.50 -0.60
N TYR A 422 -27.43 0.30 -0.99
CA TYR A 422 -26.68 1.23 -1.83
C TYR A 422 -26.28 0.57 -3.14
N LYS A 423 -26.50 1.27 -4.25
CA LYS A 423 -26.00 0.85 -5.58
C LYS A 423 -24.48 0.91 -5.61
N VAL A 424 -23.87 0.08 -6.46
CA VAL A 424 -22.42 0.12 -6.72
C VAL A 424 -22.10 1.37 -7.54
N VAL A 425 -21.08 2.13 -7.11
CA VAL A 425 -20.68 3.37 -7.78
C VAL A 425 -19.78 3.06 -8.97
N TYR A 426 -20.09 3.63 -10.11
CA TYR A 426 -19.28 3.52 -11.32
C TYR A 426 -18.27 4.67 -11.37
N LYS A 427 -16.96 4.36 -11.24
CA LYS A 427 -15.90 5.35 -11.42
C LYS A 427 -15.63 5.57 -12.91
N GLY A 428 -15.77 6.79 -13.42
CA GLY A 428 -15.30 7.14 -14.76
C GLY A 428 -16.31 7.71 -15.75
N LYS A 429 -17.60 7.84 -15.36
CA LYS A 429 -18.53 8.74 -16.07
C LYS A 429 -19.09 9.70 -15.05
N PRO A 430 -19.08 11.02 -15.31
CA PRO A 430 -19.90 11.92 -14.52
C PRO A 430 -21.32 11.35 -14.57
N ASN A 431 -22.00 11.29 -13.42
CA ASN A 431 -23.39 10.84 -13.34
C ASN A 431 -24.25 11.68 -14.27
N ALA A 432 -24.32 11.32 -15.54
CA ALA A 432 -25.40 11.70 -16.40
C ALA A 432 -26.57 10.81 -15.98
N LYS A 433 -27.46 11.38 -15.15
CA LYS A 433 -28.83 10.90 -14.92
C LYS A 433 -28.96 9.50 -14.31
N CYS A 434 -28.70 9.39 -13.01
CA CYS A 434 -29.34 8.43 -12.13
C CYS A 434 -29.93 9.16 -10.91
N ALA A 435 -30.60 10.28 -11.16
CA ALA A 435 -31.64 10.80 -10.31
C ALA A 435 -32.96 10.28 -10.91
N GLN A 436 -33.79 9.66 -10.06
CA GLN A 436 -35.18 9.29 -10.30
C GLN A 436 -35.41 8.09 -11.23
N LYS A 437 -35.47 6.89 -10.65
CA LYS A 437 -36.69 6.05 -10.66
C LYS A 437 -36.66 5.13 -9.45
#